data_568edb61821316e79f23f19564c905ec
#
_entry.id   568edb61821316e79f23f19564c905ec
#
_cell.length_a   1.000
_cell.length_b   1.000
_cell.length_c   1.000
_cell.angle_alpha   90.00
_cell.angle_beta   90.00
_cell.angle_gamma   90.00
#
_symmetry.space_group_name_H-M   'P 1'
#
loop_
_entity.id
_entity.type
_entity.pdbx_description
1 polymer ?
#
loop_
_entity_poly.entity_id
_entity_poly.type
_entity_poly.pdbx_seq_one_letter_code
_entity_poly.pdbx_strand_id
1 'polypeptide(L)'
;MIEQQQLNITYFTLLVNAHLTEQGNQEQLYEAKDWTSFVHTWGTELGLHHELIAELANKRYFVDANYFFQRTKQQIEDGTSPIDTILSISADVSRHSGYPILQKGVAKSCAAYLSSCAENSDTAILCCGFSALPVVMILLTQGLRVDWHFPPRDPIESSLLPYLPKICGAGQLTIKSLENRIGPLAGHKSMASAFVLPTGYSVGFYLLPNYWDSPIDGESAEELADTSMILHFAEILWSRKQAQQKFREELVDRNILQSVLLLPPGGLNFSGVQLAALLLQKVRQSNLVQFADFSNEKLSRKDSDWQIPFDSLSKTGVKVSVQSLAASGYLLDVKRHVMACSQELQTMTAGESLALKDLVSITRAQSIPENDGSGSCMAIREVLASDINDLGIIREPQKNIQVGQNGVSRAINAWLKHGDILIAIKGSVGKIGFVQDILADITDSQDADNKWVAGQSFVKLRIKPSQTNKLTPEYLFRYLKSPQVQKYFASRSLGVSIPMIKMADIEALPVRLPAKEAIEGETALHNKQLTIEKEIQRLQQELKNLELDLNTLS
;
A
#
# COMPACT_ATOMS: atom_id res chain seq x y z
N MET A 1 -12.21 -22.96 7.18
CA MET A 1 -12.18 -24.35 7.73
C MET A 1 -11.48 -25.31 6.75
N ILE A 2 -11.95 -25.47 5.52
CA ILE A 2 -11.32 -26.36 4.51
C ILE A 2 -9.85 -26.01 4.25
N GLU A 3 -9.53 -24.73 4.19
CA GLU A 3 -8.20 -24.21 3.86
C GLU A 3 -7.18 -24.43 4.98
N GLN A 4 -7.61 -24.36 6.24
CA GLN A 4 -6.76 -24.71 7.38
C GLN A 4 -6.40 -26.18 7.38
N GLN A 5 -7.35 -27.03 6.96
CA GLN A 5 -7.14 -28.47 6.80
C GLN A 5 -6.07 -28.78 5.75
N GLN A 6 -6.00 -27.99 4.66
CA GLN A 6 -4.95 -28.14 3.65
C GLN A 6 -3.55 -27.90 4.23
N LEU A 7 -3.40 -26.87 5.06
CA LEU A 7 -2.13 -26.62 5.75
C LEU A 7 -1.75 -27.77 6.68
N ASN A 8 -2.69 -28.28 7.47
CA ASN A 8 -2.45 -29.40 8.38
C ASN A 8 -2.03 -30.67 7.63
N ILE A 9 -2.68 -30.99 6.50
CA ILE A 9 -2.29 -32.09 5.62
C ILE A 9 -0.86 -31.88 5.10
N THR A 10 -0.54 -30.67 4.67
CA THR A 10 0.77 -30.33 4.15
C THR A 10 1.86 -30.44 5.22
N TYR A 11 1.65 -29.87 6.41
CA TYR A 11 2.59 -29.98 7.51
C TYR A 11 2.88 -31.44 7.88
N PHE A 12 1.82 -32.25 8.02
CA PHE A 12 2.00 -33.66 8.36
C PHE A 12 2.73 -34.43 7.24
N THR A 13 2.37 -34.20 5.97
CA THR A 13 3.03 -34.86 4.82
C THR A 13 4.51 -34.49 4.74
N LEU A 14 4.86 -33.22 4.94
CA LEU A 14 6.25 -32.76 4.96
C LEU A 14 7.02 -33.30 6.17
N LEU A 15 6.37 -33.43 7.32
CA LEU A 15 6.98 -34.03 8.51
C LEU A 15 7.35 -35.49 8.26
N VAL A 16 6.43 -36.28 7.65
CA VAL A 16 6.71 -37.65 7.26
C VAL A 16 7.81 -37.74 6.21
N ASN A 17 7.78 -36.87 5.21
CA ASN A 17 8.86 -36.79 4.22
C ASN A 17 10.23 -36.51 4.84
N ALA A 18 10.31 -35.58 5.77
CA ALA A 18 11.56 -35.28 6.49
C ALA A 18 12.06 -36.50 7.28
N HIS A 19 11.15 -37.19 7.97
CA HIS A 19 11.47 -38.42 8.70
C HIS A 19 11.99 -39.53 7.78
N LEU A 20 11.31 -39.80 6.68
CA LEU A 20 11.72 -40.79 5.67
C LEU A 20 13.02 -40.44 4.97
N THR A 21 13.28 -39.16 4.73
CA THR A 21 14.56 -38.69 4.18
C THR A 21 15.73 -39.02 5.11
N GLU A 22 15.56 -38.79 6.41
CA GLU A 22 16.56 -39.16 7.42
C GLU A 22 16.87 -40.65 7.45
N GLN A 23 15.86 -41.50 7.13
CA GLN A 23 16.00 -42.96 7.08
C GLN A 23 16.45 -43.49 5.72
N GLY A 24 16.51 -42.65 4.68
CA GLY A 24 16.81 -43.09 3.31
C GLY A 24 15.67 -43.86 2.63
N ASN A 25 14.42 -43.73 3.08
CA ASN A 25 13.26 -44.52 2.70
C ASN A 25 12.15 -43.68 2.04
N GLN A 26 12.47 -42.65 1.30
CA GLN A 26 11.48 -41.74 0.69
C GLN A 26 10.48 -42.41 -0.25
N GLU A 27 10.83 -43.57 -0.85
CA GLU A 27 9.92 -44.36 -1.69
C GLU A 27 8.61 -44.71 -1.00
N GLN A 28 8.65 -44.92 0.31
CA GLN A 28 7.44 -45.23 1.11
C GLN A 28 6.40 -44.10 1.13
N LEU A 29 6.83 -42.84 1.00
CA LEU A 29 5.91 -41.69 0.83
C LEU A 29 5.13 -41.82 -0.47
N TYR A 30 5.81 -42.18 -1.55
CA TYR A 30 5.22 -42.23 -2.89
C TYR A 30 4.29 -43.43 -3.08
N GLU A 31 4.51 -44.52 -2.34
CA GLU A 31 3.64 -45.70 -2.33
C GLU A 31 2.31 -45.49 -1.59
N ALA A 32 2.23 -44.53 -0.69
CA ALA A 32 1.02 -44.25 0.07
C ALA A 32 -0.13 -43.76 -0.83
N LYS A 33 -1.28 -44.43 -0.75
CA LYS A 33 -2.43 -44.23 -1.65
C LYS A 33 -3.54 -43.37 -1.04
N ASP A 34 -3.78 -43.48 0.25
CA ASP A 34 -4.85 -42.74 0.93
C ASP A 34 -4.37 -42.08 2.22
N TRP A 35 -5.00 -40.94 2.51
CA TRP A 35 -4.67 -40.08 3.65
C TRP A 35 -4.88 -40.78 5.00
N THR A 36 -5.99 -41.48 5.17
CA THR A 36 -6.35 -42.04 6.47
C THR A 36 -5.35 -43.13 6.91
N SER A 37 -5.03 -44.06 6.00
CA SER A 37 -4.01 -45.08 6.25
C SER A 37 -2.64 -44.47 6.49
N PHE A 38 -2.30 -43.45 5.72
CA PHE A 38 -1.03 -42.69 5.84
C PHE A 38 -0.88 -42.05 7.22
N VAL A 39 -1.93 -41.38 7.71
CA VAL A 39 -1.92 -40.74 9.04
C VAL A 39 -1.78 -41.76 10.16
N HIS A 40 -2.51 -42.86 10.10
CA HIS A 40 -2.41 -43.87 11.15
C HIS A 40 -1.03 -44.55 11.19
N THR A 41 -0.48 -44.88 10.03
CA THR A 41 0.85 -45.50 9.95
C THR A 41 1.91 -44.57 10.49
N TRP A 42 2.04 -43.40 9.91
CA TRP A 42 3.14 -42.47 10.20
C TRP A 42 2.93 -41.67 11.47
N GLY A 43 1.70 -41.40 11.87
CA GLY A 43 1.42 -40.73 13.14
C GLY A 43 1.89 -41.58 14.33
N THR A 44 1.69 -42.91 14.26
CA THR A 44 2.20 -43.82 15.26
C THR A 44 3.72 -43.95 15.23
N GLU A 45 4.33 -44.04 14.04
CA GLU A 45 5.79 -44.14 13.85
C GLU A 45 6.50 -42.87 14.35
N LEU A 46 5.92 -41.67 14.13
CA LEU A 46 6.41 -40.42 14.63
C LEU A 46 6.16 -40.19 16.13
N GLY A 47 5.45 -41.12 16.81
CA GLY A 47 5.11 -40.98 18.21
C GLY A 47 4.13 -39.87 18.53
N LEU A 48 3.26 -39.49 17.58
CA LEU A 48 2.24 -38.48 17.81
C LEU A 48 1.17 -38.97 18.76
N HIS A 49 0.56 -38.05 19.51
CA HIS A 49 -0.51 -38.41 20.46
C HIS A 49 -1.72 -38.96 19.70
N HIS A 50 -2.33 -40.03 20.23
CA HIS A 50 -3.41 -40.77 19.57
C HIS A 50 -4.64 -39.90 19.22
N GLU A 51 -4.94 -38.85 20.03
CA GLU A 51 -6.02 -37.92 19.74
C GLU A 51 -5.71 -37.08 18.50
N LEU A 52 -4.46 -36.61 18.34
CA LEU A 52 -4.03 -35.86 17.15
C LEU A 52 -4.11 -36.74 15.89
N ILE A 53 -3.70 -38.04 15.98
CA ILE A 53 -3.82 -38.98 14.89
C ILE A 53 -5.29 -39.18 14.51
N ALA A 54 -6.18 -39.33 15.50
CA ALA A 54 -7.62 -39.50 15.28
C ALA A 54 -8.24 -38.24 14.64
N GLU A 55 -7.84 -37.05 15.06
CA GLU A 55 -8.30 -35.78 14.47
C GLU A 55 -7.82 -35.60 13.03
N LEU A 56 -6.54 -35.85 12.74
CA LEU A 56 -5.99 -35.81 11.39
C LEU A 56 -6.65 -36.84 10.45
N ALA A 57 -7.01 -38.03 10.93
CA ALA A 57 -7.66 -39.08 10.17
C ALA A 57 -9.18 -38.84 9.99
N ASN A 58 -9.77 -37.88 10.65
CA ASN A 58 -11.22 -37.70 10.71
C ASN A 58 -11.79 -37.17 9.38
N LYS A 59 -12.45 -38.01 8.61
CA LYS A 59 -13.05 -37.70 7.31
C LYS A 59 -14.14 -36.62 7.36
N ARG A 60 -14.72 -36.31 8.51
CA ARG A 60 -15.70 -35.22 8.64
C ARG A 60 -15.05 -33.84 8.60
N TYR A 61 -13.81 -33.73 9.04
CA TYR A 61 -13.04 -32.51 9.05
C TYR A 61 -12.19 -32.32 7.78
N PHE A 62 -11.78 -33.41 7.13
CA PHE A 62 -10.87 -33.39 5.99
C PHE A 62 -11.58 -33.79 4.70
N VAL A 63 -12.48 -32.96 4.23
CA VAL A 63 -13.07 -33.08 2.89
C VAL A 63 -11.95 -32.94 1.85
N ASP A 64 -11.88 -33.86 0.91
CA ASP A 64 -10.83 -33.90 -0.12
C ASP A 64 -9.39 -34.10 0.39
N ALA A 65 -9.21 -34.67 1.59
CA ALA A 65 -7.87 -34.89 2.17
C ALA A 65 -6.92 -35.62 1.21
N ASN A 66 -7.41 -36.64 0.49
CA ASN A 66 -6.61 -37.35 -0.49
C ASN A 66 -6.13 -36.45 -1.63
N TYR A 67 -6.94 -35.52 -2.12
CA TYR A 67 -6.53 -34.58 -3.17
C TYR A 67 -5.35 -33.73 -2.72
N PHE A 68 -5.45 -33.10 -1.54
CA PHE A 68 -4.38 -32.24 -1.01
C PHE A 68 -3.13 -33.03 -0.63
N PHE A 69 -3.31 -34.25 -0.11
CA PHE A 69 -2.21 -35.16 0.16
C PHE A 69 -1.44 -35.51 -1.13
N GLN A 70 -2.14 -35.92 -2.20
CA GLN A 70 -1.50 -36.23 -3.48
C GLN A 70 -0.84 -35.00 -4.11
N ARG A 71 -1.48 -33.83 -4.00
CA ARG A 71 -0.89 -32.56 -4.47
C ARG A 71 0.42 -32.23 -3.73
N THR A 72 0.45 -32.40 -2.42
CA THR A 72 1.68 -32.17 -1.62
C THR A 72 2.77 -33.18 -1.98
N LYS A 73 2.42 -34.46 -2.15
CA LYS A 73 3.36 -35.47 -2.62
C LYS A 73 3.97 -35.09 -3.97
N GLN A 74 3.16 -34.67 -4.93
CA GLN A 74 3.63 -34.27 -6.25
C GLN A 74 4.61 -33.08 -6.14
N GLN A 75 4.34 -32.08 -5.30
CA GLN A 75 5.27 -30.97 -5.09
C GLN A 75 6.61 -31.44 -4.52
N ILE A 76 6.60 -32.41 -3.60
CA ILE A 76 7.81 -33.00 -3.04
C ILE A 76 8.58 -33.78 -4.13
N GLU A 77 7.88 -34.57 -4.94
CA GLU A 77 8.45 -35.34 -6.05
C GLU A 77 9.07 -34.45 -7.13
N ASP A 78 8.43 -33.31 -7.39
CA ASP A 78 8.94 -32.28 -8.32
C ASP A 78 10.14 -31.51 -7.74
N GLY A 79 10.61 -31.84 -6.54
CA GLY A 79 11.75 -31.20 -5.88
C GLY A 79 11.44 -29.83 -5.29
N THR A 80 10.15 -29.49 -5.08
CA THR A 80 9.75 -28.24 -4.43
C THR A 80 10.21 -28.23 -2.97
N SER A 81 10.84 -27.16 -2.54
CA SER A 81 11.31 -27.05 -1.15
C SER A 81 10.13 -27.05 -0.15
N PRO A 82 10.32 -27.55 1.09
CA PRO A 82 9.28 -27.53 2.11
C PRO A 82 8.69 -26.12 2.33
N ILE A 83 9.54 -25.09 2.30
CA ILE A 83 9.11 -23.69 2.42
C ILE A 83 8.20 -23.31 1.26
N ASP A 84 8.59 -23.61 0.03
CA ASP A 84 7.79 -23.25 -1.16
C ASP A 84 6.47 -24.02 -1.19
N THR A 85 6.47 -25.28 -0.75
CA THR A 85 5.27 -26.09 -0.62
C THR A 85 4.30 -25.45 0.38
N ILE A 86 4.74 -25.13 1.59
CA ILE A 86 3.90 -24.48 2.61
C ILE A 86 3.42 -23.11 2.12
N LEU A 87 4.30 -22.28 1.52
CA LEU A 87 3.94 -20.95 1.04
C LEU A 87 2.93 -20.98 -0.09
N SER A 88 3.01 -21.96 -1.00
CA SER A 88 2.04 -22.10 -2.09
C SER A 88 0.62 -22.38 -1.56
N ILE A 89 0.51 -23.22 -0.55
CA ILE A 89 -0.77 -23.57 0.10
C ILE A 89 -1.24 -22.45 1.03
N SER A 90 -0.33 -21.87 1.81
CA SER A 90 -0.64 -20.72 2.66
C SER A 90 -1.15 -19.52 1.87
N ALA A 91 -0.72 -19.36 0.63
CA ALA A 91 -1.22 -18.31 -0.26
C ALA A 91 -2.70 -18.55 -0.61
N ASP A 92 -3.12 -19.80 -0.85
CA ASP A 92 -4.52 -20.14 -1.10
C ASP A 92 -5.38 -19.96 0.17
N VAL A 93 -4.86 -20.36 1.33
CA VAL A 93 -5.51 -20.17 2.65
C VAL A 93 -5.67 -18.67 2.96
N SER A 94 -4.66 -17.87 2.71
CA SER A 94 -4.66 -16.43 2.95
C SER A 94 -5.77 -15.70 2.17
N ARG A 95 -6.10 -16.17 0.95
CA ARG A 95 -7.16 -15.58 0.12
C ARG A 95 -8.54 -15.61 0.79
N HIS A 96 -8.83 -16.65 1.57
CA HIS A 96 -10.15 -16.91 2.12
C HIS A 96 -10.24 -16.72 3.64
N SER A 97 -9.13 -16.90 4.36
CA SER A 97 -9.10 -16.83 5.82
C SER A 97 -8.92 -15.41 6.40
N GLY A 98 -8.63 -14.42 5.55
CA GLY A 98 -8.35 -13.06 5.99
C GLY A 98 -7.00 -12.88 6.72
N TYR A 99 -6.14 -13.91 6.74
CA TYR A 99 -4.80 -13.84 7.31
C TYR A 99 -3.76 -13.67 6.20
N PRO A 100 -3.30 -12.44 5.95
CA PRO A 100 -2.30 -12.21 4.92
C PRO A 100 -0.96 -12.82 5.32
N ILE A 101 -0.32 -13.53 4.40
CA ILE A 101 1.01 -14.12 4.57
C ILE A 101 2.01 -13.30 3.76
N LEU A 102 3.18 -13.07 4.35
CA LEU A 102 4.25 -12.31 3.73
C LEU A 102 4.76 -13.01 2.46
N GLN A 103 4.99 -12.26 1.39
CA GLN A 103 5.62 -12.81 0.19
C GLN A 103 7.05 -13.29 0.46
N LYS A 104 7.45 -14.37 -0.25
CA LYS A 104 8.74 -15.04 -0.05
C LYS A 104 9.94 -14.10 -0.19
N GLY A 105 9.97 -13.23 -1.20
CA GLY A 105 11.08 -12.29 -1.41
C GLY A 105 11.22 -11.28 -0.27
N VAL A 106 10.09 -10.73 0.21
CA VAL A 106 10.08 -9.85 1.37
C VAL A 106 10.50 -10.60 2.63
N ALA A 107 10.01 -11.84 2.82
CA ALA A 107 10.37 -12.69 3.95
C ALA A 107 11.86 -13.04 3.97
N LYS A 108 12.47 -13.35 2.80
CA LYS A 108 13.92 -13.56 2.67
C LYS A 108 14.72 -12.33 3.12
N SER A 109 14.31 -11.14 2.71
CA SER A 109 14.97 -9.90 3.13
C SER A 109 14.86 -9.66 4.61
N CYS A 110 13.67 -9.87 5.20
CA CYS A 110 13.47 -9.74 6.64
C CYS A 110 14.35 -10.73 7.41
N ALA A 111 14.37 -12.00 7.00
CA ALA A 111 15.19 -13.02 7.63
C ALA A 111 16.69 -12.69 7.51
N ALA A 112 17.17 -12.24 6.35
CA ALA A 112 18.56 -11.83 6.16
C ALA A 112 18.96 -10.67 7.08
N TYR A 113 18.09 -9.64 7.20
CA TYR A 113 18.32 -8.55 8.14
C TYR A 113 18.39 -9.04 9.60
N LEU A 114 17.42 -9.84 10.03
CA LEU A 114 17.37 -10.36 11.40
C LEU A 114 18.56 -11.25 11.72
N SER A 115 18.97 -12.11 10.78
CA SER A 115 20.18 -12.93 10.91
C SER A 115 21.44 -12.09 11.07
N SER A 116 21.54 -10.97 10.33
CA SER A 116 22.69 -10.07 10.43
C SER A 116 22.74 -9.30 11.77
N CYS A 117 21.60 -9.19 12.46
CA CYS A 117 21.50 -8.55 13.77
C CYS A 117 21.75 -9.53 14.93
N ALA A 118 21.67 -10.84 14.69
CA ALA A 118 21.94 -11.86 15.70
C ALA A 118 23.46 -11.99 15.93
N GLU A 119 23.89 -11.92 17.18
CA GLU A 119 25.33 -12.00 17.52
C GLU A 119 25.93 -13.38 17.24
N ASN A 120 25.12 -14.42 17.40
CA ASN A 120 25.49 -15.82 17.17
C ASN A 120 24.25 -16.69 16.93
N SER A 121 24.44 -17.96 16.58
CA SER A 121 23.36 -18.94 16.33
C SER A 121 22.47 -19.23 17.55
N ASP A 122 22.98 -19.01 18.76
CA ASP A 122 22.27 -19.26 20.02
C ASP A 122 21.38 -18.08 20.43
N THR A 123 21.55 -16.92 19.79
CA THR A 123 20.70 -15.75 20.00
C THR A 123 19.28 -16.07 19.54
N ALA A 124 18.33 -16.09 20.48
CA ALA A 124 16.93 -16.31 20.12
C ALA A 124 16.36 -15.08 19.40
N ILE A 125 15.86 -15.28 18.19
CA ILE A 125 15.16 -14.25 17.42
C ILE A 125 13.67 -14.34 17.74
N LEU A 126 13.12 -13.27 18.32
CA LEU A 126 11.69 -13.15 18.56
C LEU A 126 10.96 -12.90 17.24
N CYS A 127 9.94 -13.71 16.95
CA CYS A 127 9.00 -13.46 15.86
C CYS A 127 7.57 -13.35 16.41
N CYS A 128 6.87 -12.25 16.13
CA CYS A 128 5.51 -12.02 16.58
C CYS A 128 4.53 -11.99 15.39
N GLY A 129 3.42 -12.74 15.55
CA GLY A 129 2.35 -12.82 14.58
C GLY A 129 2.43 -14.02 13.63
N PHE A 130 1.25 -14.52 13.23
CA PHE A 130 1.15 -15.69 12.34
C PHE A 130 1.69 -15.39 10.93
N SER A 131 1.48 -14.19 10.44
CA SER A 131 1.98 -13.75 9.12
C SER A 131 3.51 -13.77 9.02
N ALA A 132 4.22 -13.92 10.13
CA ALA A 132 5.67 -14.11 10.20
C ALA A 132 6.14 -15.52 9.78
N LEU A 133 5.24 -16.49 9.60
CA LEU A 133 5.58 -17.88 9.25
C LEU A 133 6.67 -18.02 8.19
N PRO A 134 6.64 -17.28 7.04
CA PRO A 134 7.71 -17.40 6.04
C PRO A 134 9.08 -16.98 6.56
N VAL A 135 9.13 -15.95 7.41
CA VAL A 135 10.38 -15.48 8.05
C VAL A 135 10.89 -16.53 9.03
N VAL A 136 10.00 -17.07 9.88
CA VAL A 136 10.33 -18.14 10.83
C VAL A 136 10.95 -19.35 10.13
N MET A 137 10.32 -19.83 9.05
CA MET A 137 10.84 -20.97 8.29
C MET A 137 12.21 -20.71 7.67
N ILE A 138 12.42 -19.51 7.10
CA ILE A 138 13.72 -19.16 6.52
C ILE A 138 14.80 -19.09 7.60
N LEU A 139 14.53 -18.49 8.76
CA LEU A 139 15.45 -18.44 9.88
C LEU A 139 15.81 -19.87 10.38
N LEU A 140 14.82 -20.76 10.45
CA LEU A 140 15.05 -22.15 10.81
C LEU A 140 15.97 -22.87 9.82
N THR A 141 15.77 -22.69 8.49
CA THR A 141 16.69 -23.31 7.49
C THR A 141 18.11 -22.79 7.58
N GLN A 142 18.33 -21.61 8.18
CA GLN A 142 19.65 -21.06 8.46
C GLN A 142 20.25 -21.60 9.78
N GLY A 143 19.58 -22.52 10.46
CA GLY A 143 20.05 -23.10 11.71
C GLY A 143 19.85 -22.22 12.95
N LEU A 144 19.06 -21.15 12.84
CA LEU A 144 18.90 -20.18 13.93
C LEU A 144 17.85 -20.62 14.95
N ARG A 145 17.95 -20.05 16.14
CA ARG A 145 16.95 -20.22 17.20
C ARG A 145 15.86 -19.16 17.07
N VAL A 146 14.60 -19.60 17.01
CA VAL A 146 13.43 -18.73 16.86
C VAL A 146 12.45 -18.96 18.01
N ASP A 147 12.04 -17.89 18.67
CA ASP A 147 10.93 -17.87 19.61
C ASP A 147 9.74 -17.19 18.91
N TRP A 148 8.74 -17.99 18.51
CA TRP A 148 7.61 -17.54 17.71
C TRP A 148 6.36 -17.39 18.57
N HIS A 149 5.82 -16.18 18.62
CA HIS A 149 4.66 -15.81 19.42
C HIS A 149 3.50 -15.41 18.52
N PHE A 150 2.37 -16.09 18.62
CA PHE A 150 1.14 -15.75 17.89
C PHE A 150 -0.10 -16.25 18.65
N PRO A 151 -1.31 -15.66 18.40
CA PRO A 151 -2.54 -16.19 18.97
C PRO A 151 -2.81 -17.60 18.42
N PRO A 152 -3.19 -18.58 19.26
CA PRO A 152 -3.52 -19.91 18.79
C PRO A 152 -4.75 -19.86 17.86
N ARG A 153 -4.71 -20.64 16.77
CA ARG A 153 -5.74 -20.65 15.73
C ARG A 153 -6.51 -21.97 15.68
N ASP A 154 -5.77 -23.03 15.52
CA ASP A 154 -6.28 -24.38 15.33
C ASP A 154 -5.49 -25.36 16.20
N PRO A 155 -6.15 -26.26 16.96
CA PRO A 155 -5.45 -27.22 17.83
C PRO A 155 -4.51 -28.14 17.06
N ILE A 156 -4.92 -28.59 15.85
CA ILE A 156 -4.11 -29.50 15.03
C ILE A 156 -2.86 -28.76 14.53
N GLU A 157 -3.03 -27.55 13.98
CA GLU A 157 -1.91 -26.70 13.56
C GLU A 157 -0.94 -26.46 14.71
N SER A 158 -1.47 -26.06 15.87
CA SER A 158 -0.66 -25.81 17.07
C SER A 158 0.15 -27.04 17.52
N SER A 159 -0.36 -28.24 17.24
CA SER A 159 0.32 -29.50 17.55
C SER A 159 1.38 -29.89 16.50
N LEU A 160 1.24 -29.44 15.25
CA LEU A 160 2.16 -29.75 14.15
C LEU A 160 3.29 -28.71 13.98
N LEU A 161 3.04 -27.45 14.31
CA LEU A 161 4.03 -26.36 14.15
C LEU A 161 5.34 -26.59 14.94
N PRO A 162 5.38 -27.23 16.14
CA PRO A 162 6.64 -27.53 16.83
C PRO A 162 7.60 -28.40 16.01
N TYR A 163 7.11 -29.12 15.00
CA TYR A 163 7.93 -29.94 14.10
C TYR A 163 8.52 -29.16 12.90
N LEU A 164 8.27 -27.86 12.78
CA LEU A 164 8.86 -27.04 11.70
C LEU A 164 10.40 -27.15 11.60
N PRO A 165 11.19 -27.20 12.70
CA PRO A 165 12.63 -27.42 12.60
C PRO A 165 12.99 -28.70 11.85
N LYS A 166 12.27 -29.80 12.10
CA LYS A 166 12.46 -31.07 11.38
C LYS A 166 12.08 -30.94 9.91
N ILE A 167 10.97 -30.27 9.60
CA ILE A 167 10.52 -30.01 8.23
C ILE A 167 11.52 -29.12 7.48
N CYS A 168 12.09 -28.12 8.16
CA CYS A 168 13.11 -27.21 7.59
C CYS A 168 14.52 -27.80 7.56
N GLY A 169 14.75 -28.92 8.24
CA GLY A 169 16.03 -29.61 8.31
C GLY A 169 17.06 -29.00 9.28
N ALA A 170 16.74 -27.90 9.98
CA ALA A 170 17.63 -27.21 10.89
C ALA A 170 16.90 -26.28 11.85
N GLY A 171 17.67 -25.67 12.79
CA GLY A 171 17.22 -24.62 13.70
C GLY A 171 16.53 -25.14 14.97
N GLN A 172 16.16 -24.20 15.83
CA GLN A 172 15.40 -24.46 17.05
C GLN A 172 14.20 -23.54 17.11
N LEU A 173 13.05 -24.07 17.51
CA LEU A 173 11.80 -23.34 17.58
C LEU A 173 11.14 -23.48 18.94
N THR A 174 10.80 -22.37 19.55
CA THR A 174 9.89 -22.29 20.70
C THR A 174 8.62 -21.57 20.26
N ILE A 175 7.46 -22.18 20.49
CA ILE A 175 6.16 -21.58 20.18
C ILE A 175 5.49 -21.19 21.49
N LYS A 176 4.99 -19.96 21.56
CA LYS A 176 4.25 -19.43 22.70
C LYS A 176 2.98 -18.73 22.22
N SER A 177 1.94 -18.77 23.04
CA SER A 177 0.75 -17.95 22.81
C SER A 177 1.03 -16.50 23.17
N LEU A 178 0.60 -15.57 22.31
CA LEU A 178 0.55 -14.16 22.70
C LEU A 178 -0.59 -13.96 23.69
N GLU A 179 -0.26 -13.48 24.87
CA GLU A 179 -1.23 -13.16 25.90
C GLU A 179 -1.97 -11.87 25.55
N ASN A 180 -3.30 -11.87 25.78
CA ASN A 180 -4.12 -10.68 25.64
C ASN A 180 -4.19 -9.94 26.99
N ARG A 181 -3.81 -8.68 27.03
CA ARG A 181 -4.25 -7.76 28.09
C ARG A 181 -5.69 -7.35 27.79
N ILE A 182 -6.66 -7.86 28.54
CA ILE A 182 -8.02 -7.38 28.51
C ILE A 182 -8.12 -6.27 29.57
N GLY A 183 -8.15 -5.02 29.13
CA GLY A 183 -8.32 -3.88 30.04
C GLY A 183 -9.29 -2.83 29.47
N PRO A 184 -9.99 -2.08 30.32
CA PRO A 184 -10.78 -0.95 29.86
C PRO A 184 -9.84 0.16 29.42
N LEU A 185 -9.83 0.46 28.13
CA LEU A 185 -9.19 1.66 27.61
C LEU A 185 -9.92 2.89 28.15
N ALA A 186 -9.16 3.79 28.79
CA ALA A 186 -9.68 5.05 29.29
C ALA A 186 -10.41 5.82 28.17
N GLY A 187 -11.73 5.90 28.27
CA GLY A 187 -12.57 6.70 27.38
C GLY A 187 -13.32 5.95 26.27
N HIS A 188 -13.17 4.63 26.09
CA HIS A 188 -13.91 3.87 25.09
C HIS A 188 -14.82 2.79 25.70
N LYS A 189 -16.08 2.71 25.19
CA LYS A 189 -17.09 1.70 25.58
C LYS A 189 -16.82 0.29 25.00
N SER A 190 -15.77 0.08 24.20
CA SER A 190 -15.39 -1.21 23.63
C SER A 190 -14.11 -1.72 24.29
N MET A 191 -14.13 -2.99 24.73
CA MET A 191 -12.93 -3.69 25.18
C MET A 191 -12.01 -3.88 23.98
N ALA A 192 -10.87 -3.18 23.95
CA ALA A 192 -9.79 -3.47 23.02
C ALA A 192 -8.82 -4.44 23.68
N SER A 193 -8.49 -5.52 23.00
CA SER A 193 -7.46 -6.46 23.43
C SER A 193 -6.11 -5.94 22.96
N ALA A 194 -5.26 -5.51 23.88
CA ALA A 194 -3.84 -5.28 23.60
C ALA A 194 -3.06 -6.56 23.88
N PHE A 195 -2.01 -6.85 23.07
CA PHE A 195 -1.10 -7.96 23.35
C PHE A 195 0.02 -7.51 24.27
N VAL A 196 0.41 -8.40 25.17
CA VAL A 196 1.65 -8.26 25.94
C VAL A 196 2.78 -8.68 25.01
N LEU A 197 3.67 -7.76 24.67
CA LEU A 197 4.85 -8.09 23.89
C LEU A 197 5.85 -8.84 24.76
N PRO A 198 6.48 -9.93 24.25
CA PRO A 198 7.54 -10.61 24.96
C PRO A 198 8.77 -9.73 25.11
N THR A 199 9.34 -9.67 26.31
CA THR A 199 10.51 -8.85 26.64
C THR A 199 11.78 -9.68 26.76
N GLY A 200 12.93 -9.01 26.77
CA GLY A 200 14.23 -9.65 27.01
C GLY A 200 14.91 -10.24 25.78
N TYR A 201 14.52 -9.83 24.58
CA TYR A 201 15.15 -10.24 23.35
C TYR A 201 16.08 -9.16 22.79
N SER A 202 17.22 -9.58 22.24
CA SER A 202 18.15 -8.68 21.53
C SER A 202 17.67 -8.38 20.10
N VAL A 203 17.03 -9.37 19.44
CA VAL A 203 16.53 -9.24 18.05
C VAL A 203 15.05 -9.61 17.98
N GLY A 204 14.24 -8.77 17.33
CA GLY A 204 12.80 -8.98 17.22
C GLY A 204 12.23 -8.61 15.86
N PHE A 205 11.24 -9.40 15.43
CA PHE A 205 10.43 -9.19 14.25
C PHE A 205 8.95 -9.17 14.62
N TYR A 206 8.26 -8.09 14.23
CA TYR A 206 6.86 -7.88 14.59
C TYR A 206 6.04 -7.68 13.31
N LEU A 207 5.11 -8.59 13.05
CA LEU A 207 4.15 -8.50 11.95
C LEU A 207 2.74 -8.77 12.48
N LEU A 208 2.13 -7.73 13.00
CA LEU A 208 0.84 -7.75 13.66
C LEU A 208 -0.14 -6.77 12.99
N PRO A 209 -0.55 -7.00 11.74
CA PRO A 209 -1.26 -6.00 10.93
C PRO A 209 -2.62 -5.57 11.50
N ASN A 210 -3.27 -6.38 12.33
CA ASN A 210 -4.58 -6.09 12.91
C ASN A 210 -4.53 -5.55 14.34
N TYR A 211 -3.34 -5.47 14.97
CA TYR A 211 -3.22 -5.18 16.41
C TYR A 211 -2.78 -3.76 16.73
N TRP A 212 -2.21 -3.06 15.77
CA TRP A 212 -1.70 -1.69 15.96
C TRP A 212 -2.79 -0.61 15.88
N ASP A 213 -4.05 -1.00 15.73
CA ASP A 213 -5.20 -0.10 15.96
C ASP A 213 -5.52 0.09 17.45
N SER A 214 -4.96 -0.78 18.31
CA SER A 214 -5.01 -0.60 19.78
C SER A 214 -3.89 0.34 20.20
N PRO A 215 -4.09 1.17 21.22
CA PRO A 215 -3.03 2.02 21.74
C PRO A 215 -1.89 1.11 22.19
N ILE A 216 -0.74 1.27 21.56
CA ILE A 216 0.50 0.87 22.15
C ILE A 216 0.71 1.89 23.26
N ASP A 217 0.41 1.53 24.51
CA ASP A 217 0.70 2.38 25.65
C ASP A 217 2.20 2.63 25.71
N GLY A 218 2.63 3.76 26.29
CA GLY A 218 4.03 4.18 26.33
C GLY A 218 5.04 3.17 26.92
N GLU A 219 4.55 2.07 27.46
CA GLU A 219 5.36 0.92 27.92
C GLU A 219 5.83 0.01 26.76
N SER A 220 5.16 0.06 25.61
CA SER A 220 5.39 -0.92 24.54
C SER A 220 6.69 -0.72 23.73
N ALA A 221 7.22 0.50 23.64
CA ALA A 221 8.53 0.70 23.00
C ALA A 221 9.68 0.16 23.89
N GLU A 222 9.50 0.13 25.20
CA GLU A 222 10.46 -0.51 26.14
C GLU A 222 10.42 -2.03 26.04
N GLU A 223 9.24 -2.59 25.72
CA GLU A 223 9.03 -4.03 25.57
C GLU A 223 9.64 -4.59 24.26
N LEU A 224 9.88 -3.75 23.24
CA LEU A 224 10.49 -4.20 21.99
C LEU A 224 11.90 -4.78 22.22
N ALA A 225 12.34 -5.67 21.34
CA ALA A 225 13.72 -6.15 21.33
C ALA A 225 14.71 -5.00 21.05
N ASP A 226 15.98 -5.17 21.45
CA ASP A 226 17.00 -4.11 21.31
C ASP A 226 17.20 -3.65 19.87
N THR A 227 17.22 -4.59 18.94
CA THR A 227 17.14 -4.35 17.49
C THR A 227 15.86 -4.99 16.97
N SER A 228 15.02 -4.21 16.30
CA SER A 228 13.70 -4.67 15.88
C SER A 228 13.37 -4.26 14.45
N MET A 229 12.62 -5.12 13.78
CA MET A 229 11.92 -4.80 12.54
C MET A 229 10.42 -4.93 12.76
N ILE A 230 9.68 -3.86 12.50
CA ILE A 230 8.22 -3.86 12.50
C ILE A 230 7.75 -3.74 11.06
N LEU A 231 6.97 -4.71 10.58
CA LEU A 231 6.21 -4.57 9.35
C LEU A 231 4.76 -4.22 9.69
N HIS A 232 4.29 -3.12 9.11
CA HIS A 232 2.93 -2.62 9.32
C HIS A 232 2.33 -2.10 8.02
N PHE A 233 1.03 -1.93 7.97
CA PHE A 233 0.38 -1.20 6.89
C PHE A 233 0.94 0.22 6.81
N ALA A 234 1.26 0.68 5.60
CA ALA A 234 1.90 1.98 5.39
C ALA A 234 1.11 3.17 5.98
N GLU A 235 -0.20 2.98 6.22
CA GLU A 235 -1.06 3.98 6.87
C GLU A 235 -0.52 4.45 8.22
N ILE A 236 0.19 3.60 8.97
CA ILE A 236 0.79 3.96 10.27
C ILE A 236 1.70 5.18 10.17
N LEU A 237 2.32 5.40 9.00
CA LEU A 237 3.27 6.49 8.79
C LEU A 237 2.63 7.88 8.79
N TRP A 238 1.33 7.99 8.47
CA TRP A 238 0.60 9.26 8.32
C TRP A 238 -0.78 9.31 8.97
N SER A 239 -1.23 8.22 9.55
CA SER A 239 -2.55 8.16 10.21
C SER A 239 -2.67 9.19 11.33
N ARG A 240 -3.89 9.73 11.47
CA ARG A 240 -4.26 10.66 12.55
C ARG A 240 -4.95 9.98 13.72
N LYS A 241 -5.07 8.66 13.71
CA LYS A 241 -5.55 7.91 14.86
C LYS A 241 -4.60 8.17 16.02
N GLN A 242 -5.16 8.55 17.17
CA GLN A 242 -4.38 8.98 18.35
C GLN A 242 -3.33 7.95 18.78
N ALA A 243 -3.70 6.67 18.79
CA ALA A 243 -2.78 5.58 19.13
C ALA A 243 -1.57 5.51 18.20
N GLN A 244 -1.81 5.57 16.87
CA GLN A 244 -0.73 5.48 15.88
C GLN A 244 0.15 6.74 15.87
N GLN A 245 -0.43 7.91 16.17
CA GLN A 245 0.34 9.14 16.33
C GLN A 245 1.25 9.03 17.56
N LYS A 246 0.71 8.64 18.72
CA LYS A 246 1.46 8.47 19.97
C LYS A 246 2.61 7.46 19.79
N PHE A 247 2.37 6.37 19.05
CA PHE A 247 3.41 5.40 18.73
C PHE A 247 4.57 6.04 17.93
N ARG A 248 4.27 6.84 16.90
CA ARG A 248 5.32 7.54 16.15
C ARG A 248 6.08 8.56 17.01
N GLU A 249 5.35 9.31 17.85
CA GLU A 249 5.95 10.24 18.84
C GLU A 249 6.96 9.51 19.71
N GLU A 250 6.56 8.40 20.28
CA GLU A 250 7.43 7.61 21.18
C GLU A 250 8.68 7.08 20.45
N LEU A 251 8.55 6.53 19.25
CA LEU A 251 9.68 6.03 18.45
C LEU A 251 10.69 7.15 18.13
N VAL A 252 10.20 8.35 17.84
CA VAL A 252 11.04 9.51 17.47
C VAL A 252 11.66 10.15 18.72
N ASP A 253 10.87 10.43 19.76
CA ASP A 253 11.34 11.14 20.96
C ASP A 253 12.36 10.31 21.77
N ARG A 254 12.18 8.99 21.82
CA ARG A 254 13.16 8.06 22.41
C ARG A 254 14.38 7.81 21.52
N ASN A 255 14.39 8.39 20.31
CA ASN A 255 15.46 8.20 19.32
C ASN A 255 15.78 6.73 18.99
N ILE A 256 14.78 5.86 18.97
CA ILE A 256 14.95 4.43 18.64
C ILE A 256 14.67 4.12 17.16
N LEU A 257 13.97 4.99 16.42
CA LEU A 257 13.65 4.81 15.01
C LEU A 257 14.90 5.02 14.15
N GLN A 258 15.42 3.96 13.55
CA GLN A 258 16.60 3.99 12.69
C GLN A 258 16.27 4.29 11.24
N SER A 259 15.29 3.55 10.67
CA SER A 259 14.92 3.68 9.27
C SER A 259 13.42 3.45 9.06
N VAL A 260 12.87 4.10 8.06
CA VAL A 260 11.50 3.93 7.59
C VAL A 260 11.52 3.61 6.10
N LEU A 261 11.05 2.42 5.72
CA LEU A 261 11.06 1.94 4.36
C LEU A 261 9.62 1.80 3.87
N LEU A 262 9.30 2.36 2.73
CA LEU A 262 8.02 2.15 2.08
C LEU A 262 8.20 1.02 1.04
N LEU A 263 7.56 -0.11 1.28
CA LEU A 263 7.73 -1.30 0.45
C LEU A 263 6.85 -1.24 -0.82
N PRO A 264 7.16 -2.01 -1.86
CA PRO A 264 6.28 -2.15 -3.02
C PRO A 264 4.90 -2.68 -2.62
N PRO A 265 3.83 -2.32 -3.35
CA PRO A 265 2.52 -2.93 -3.15
C PRO A 265 2.57 -4.43 -3.46
N GLY A 266 1.80 -5.20 -2.71
CA GLY A 266 1.75 -6.66 -2.88
C GLY A 266 2.74 -7.44 -2.02
N GLY A 267 3.37 -6.84 -1.01
CA GLY A 267 4.25 -7.52 -0.05
C GLY A 267 3.55 -8.59 0.80
N LEU A 268 2.23 -8.55 0.86
CA LEU A 268 1.38 -9.61 1.42
C LEU A 268 0.65 -10.33 0.28
N ASN A 269 0.59 -11.65 0.33
CA ASN A 269 -0.13 -12.45 -0.65
C ASN A 269 -1.61 -12.05 -0.72
N PHE A 270 -2.12 -11.88 -1.95
CA PHE A 270 -3.52 -11.52 -2.26
C PHE A 270 -4.01 -10.20 -1.65
N SER A 271 -3.11 -9.35 -1.19
CA SER A 271 -3.43 -8.03 -0.66
C SER A 271 -2.79 -6.93 -1.50
N GLY A 272 -3.58 -5.94 -1.92
CA GLY A 272 -3.08 -4.70 -2.52
C GLY A 272 -2.59 -3.68 -1.48
N VAL A 273 -2.63 -4.03 -0.20
CA VAL A 273 -2.21 -3.13 0.87
C VAL A 273 -0.70 -2.95 0.83
N GLN A 274 -0.26 -1.72 0.92
CA GLN A 274 1.15 -1.35 0.96
C GLN A 274 1.69 -1.49 2.39
N LEU A 275 2.87 -2.10 2.51
CA LEU A 275 3.58 -2.23 3.78
C LEU A 275 4.64 -1.15 3.94
N ALA A 276 4.91 -0.82 5.20
CA ALA A 276 6.10 -0.10 5.63
C ALA A 276 6.92 -0.98 6.59
N ALA A 277 8.24 -0.89 6.47
CA ALA A 277 9.15 -1.47 7.45
C ALA A 277 9.75 -0.36 8.32
N LEU A 278 9.61 -0.50 9.63
CA LEU A 278 10.25 0.34 10.63
C LEU A 278 11.42 -0.45 11.22
N LEU A 279 12.64 0.05 11.04
CA LEU A 279 13.84 -0.51 11.66
C LEU A 279 14.15 0.27 12.93
N LEU A 280 14.25 -0.41 14.03
CA LEU A 280 14.40 0.16 15.36
C LEU A 280 15.69 -0.34 16.01
N GLN A 281 16.33 0.52 16.78
CA GLN A 281 17.50 0.20 17.60
C GLN A 281 17.43 1.00 18.89
N LYS A 282 17.37 0.34 20.06
CA LYS A 282 17.23 1.01 21.35
C LYS A 282 18.40 1.95 21.69
N VAL A 283 19.62 1.55 21.33
CA VAL A 283 20.83 2.34 21.58
C VAL A 283 21.35 2.90 20.27
N ARG A 284 21.15 4.21 20.03
CA ARG A 284 21.60 4.91 18.83
C ARG A 284 22.43 6.14 19.18
N GLN A 285 23.52 6.34 18.43
CA GLN A 285 24.34 7.55 18.52
C GLN A 285 23.87 8.65 17.54
N SER A 286 23.16 8.26 16.48
CA SER A 286 22.68 9.17 15.45
C SER A 286 21.29 9.71 15.79
N ASN A 287 21.08 11.00 15.58
CA ASN A 287 19.77 11.67 15.65
C ASN A 287 19.10 11.77 14.27
N LEU A 288 19.60 11.06 13.27
CA LEU A 288 19.07 11.05 11.92
C LEU A 288 18.28 9.75 11.66
N VAL A 289 17.09 9.87 11.13
CA VAL A 289 16.27 8.75 10.67
C VAL A 289 16.37 8.67 9.15
N GLN A 290 16.59 7.46 8.64
CA GLN A 290 16.71 7.21 7.21
C GLN A 290 15.36 6.83 6.59
N PHE A 291 15.03 7.42 5.44
CA PHE A 291 13.80 7.15 4.69
C PHE A 291 14.15 6.63 3.29
N ALA A 292 13.54 5.51 2.88
CA ALA A 292 13.72 4.97 1.53
C ALA A 292 12.38 4.53 0.93
N ASP A 293 12.14 4.90 -0.34
CA ASP A 293 10.90 4.63 -1.07
C ASP A 293 11.14 3.57 -2.16
N PHE A 294 10.57 2.39 -1.96
CA PHE A 294 10.55 1.29 -2.92
C PHE A 294 9.15 1.08 -3.53
N SER A 295 8.21 2.00 -3.31
CA SER A 295 6.82 1.86 -3.73
C SER A 295 6.60 1.76 -5.24
N ASN A 296 7.55 2.21 -6.04
CA ASN A 296 7.50 2.15 -7.50
C ASN A 296 8.04 0.83 -8.07
N GLU A 297 8.65 0.00 -7.25
CA GLU A 297 9.12 -1.31 -7.66
C GLU A 297 7.94 -2.28 -7.76
N LYS A 298 8.05 -3.26 -8.65
CA LYS A 298 6.98 -4.24 -8.89
C LYS A 298 7.36 -5.58 -8.28
N LEU A 299 6.52 -6.06 -7.37
CA LEU A 299 6.59 -7.45 -6.94
C LEU A 299 5.88 -8.32 -7.96
N SER A 300 6.61 -9.28 -8.56
CA SER A 300 5.99 -10.29 -9.42
C SER A 300 5.14 -11.23 -8.57
N ARG A 301 3.92 -11.56 -9.03
CA ARG A 301 3.03 -12.48 -8.31
C ARG A 301 3.51 -13.93 -8.32
N LYS A 302 4.37 -14.31 -9.27
CA LYS A 302 4.81 -15.71 -9.47
C LYS A 302 6.19 -16.01 -8.92
N ASP A 303 7.12 -15.05 -9.01
CA ASP A 303 8.52 -15.22 -8.55
C ASP A 303 9.06 -13.84 -8.20
N SER A 304 8.85 -13.38 -6.99
CA SER A 304 9.52 -12.17 -6.57
C SER A 304 10.83 -12.51 -5.91
N ASP A 305 11.89 -12.52 -6.69
CA ASP A 305 13.26 -12.43 -6.18
C ASP A 305 13.59 -11.02 -5.66
N TRP A 306 12.58 -10.13 -5.65
CA TRP A 306 12.77 -8.79 -5.13
C TRP A 306 13.09 -8.85 -3.64
N GLN A 307 14.20 -8.24 -3.29
CA GLN A 307 14.68 -8.15 -1.91
C GLN A 307 14.82 -6.69 -1.51
N ILE A 308 14.56 -6.40 -0.24
CA ILE A 308 14.84 -5.08 0.32
C ILE A 308 16.36 -4.87 0.25
N PRO A 309 16.85 -3.84 -0.43
CA PRO A 309 18.28 -3.64 -0.63
C PRO A 309 18.92 -2.99 0.61
N PHE A 310 18.97 -3.70 1.73
CA PHE A 310 19.50 -3.18 3.00
C PHE A 310 20.92 -2.62 2.85
N ASP A 311 21.78 -3.27 2.07
CA ASP A 311 23.17 -2.84 1.87
C ASP A 311 23.30 -1.50 1.15
N SER A 312 22.30 -1.12 0.37
CA SER A 312 22.29 0.14 -0.38
C SER A 312 21.42 1.23 0.24
N LEU A 313 20.76 0.97 1.36
CA LEU A 313 19.89 1.96 2.02
C LEU A 313 20.61 3.29 2.28
N SER A 314 21.87 3.23 2.70
CA SER A 314 22.68 4.44 2.94
C SER A 314 22.90 5.31 1.71
N LYS A 315 22.80 4.72 0.51
CA LYS A 315 23.01 5.39 -0.79
C LYS A 315 21.69 5.85 -1.43
N THR A 316 20.57 5.15 -1.17
CA THR A 316 19.28 5.37 -1.84
C THR A 316 18.28 6.15 -1.00
N GLY A 317 18.49 6.25 0.31
CA GLY A 317 17.61 6.91 1.23
C GLY A 317 18.01 8.36 1.56
N VAL A 318 17.05 9.12 2.06
CA VAL A 318 17.27 10.46 2.61
C VAL A 318 17.33 10.40 4.14
N LYS A 319 18.07 11.30 4.76
CA LYS A 319 18.21 11.38 6.22
C LYS A 319 17.50 12.61 6.75
N VAL A 320 16.66 12.44 7.77
CA VAL A 320 15.89 13.50 8.41
C VAL A 320 16.18 13.49 9.91
N SER A 321 16.40 14.67 10.49
CA SER A 321 16.67 14.76 11.93
C SER A 321 15.42 14.48 12.77
N VAL A 322 15.62 13.91 13.95
CA VAL A 322 14.56 13.71 14.96
C VAL A 322 13.83 15.02 15.25
N GLN A 323 14.55 16.15 15.37
CA GLN A 323 13.96 17.47 15.59
C GLN A 323 13.03 17.89 14.46
N SER A 324 13.40 17.63 13.19
CA SER A 324 12.56 17.94 12.04
C SER A 324 11.31 17.08 12.00
N LEU A 325 11.41 15.80 12.42
CA LEU A 325 10.25 14.91 12.53
C LEU A 325 9.29 15.37 13.62
N ALA A 326 9.78 15.73 14.80
CA ALA A 326 8.97 16.30 15.87
C ALA A 326 8.28 17.60 15.45
N ALA A 327 9.00 18.51 14.81
CA ALA A 327 8.44 19.78 14.29
C ALA A 327 7.38 19.58 13.20
N SER A 328 7.42 18.46 12.46
CA SER A 328 6.42 18.09 11.45
C SER A 328 5.19 17.36 12.02
N GLY A 329 5.09 17.20 13.36
CA GLY A 329 4.03 16.44 14.03
C GLY A 329 4.22 14.93 13.90
N TYR A 330 5.46 14.47 13.91
CA TYR A 330 5.85 13.06 13.88
C TYR A 330 5.34 12.32 12.63
N LEU A 331 5.27 13.04 11.53
CA LEU A 331 4.85 12.46 10.25
C LEU A 331 6.02 11.69 9.63
N LEU A 332 5.84 10.38 9.45
CA LEU A 332 6.86 9.48 8.89
C LEU A 332 6.59 9.14 7.41
N ASP A 333 5.85 9.99 6.69
CA ASP A 333 5.51 9.78 5.29
C ASP A 333 6.78 9.81 4.42
N VAL A 334 7.22 8.61 3.98
CA VAL A 334 8.47 8.41 3.24
C VAL A 334 8.50 9.25 1.97
N LYS A 335 7.41 9.26 1.20
CA LYS A 335 7.35 10.00 -0.08
C LYS A 335 7.54 11.49 0.13
N ARG A 336 7.01 12.05 1.22
CA ARG A 336 7.18 13.45 1.57
C ARG A 336 8.63 13.78 1.91
N HIS A 337 9.27 12.95 2.71
CA HIS A 337 10.67 13.18 3.12
C HIS A 337 11.63 13.02 1.94
N VAL A 338 11.44 11.99 1.11
CA VAL A 338 12.23 11.78 -0.11
C VAL A 338 12.05 12.96 -1.07
N MET A 339 10.81 13.41 -1.30
CA MET A 339 10.54 14.57 -2.14
C MET A 339 11.15 15.88 -1.57
N ALA A 340 11.10 16.06 -0.25
CA ALA A 340 11.66 17.25 0.40
C ALA A 340 13.17 17.42 0.16
N CYS A 341 13.89 16.31 0.00
CA CYS A 341 15.33 16.29 -0.28
C CYS A 341 15.65 16.14 -1.77
N SER A 342 14.63 16.07 -2.64
CA SER A 342 14.82 15.81 -4.06
C SER A 342 15.29 17.03 -4.84
N GLN A 343 16.01 16.79 -5.94
CA GLN A 343 16.41 17.84 -6.87
C GLN A 343 15.20 18.52 -7.53
N GLU A 344 14.10 17.80 -7.70
CA GLU A 344 12.85 18.31 -8.25
C GLU A 344 12.29 19.45 -7.37
N LEU A 345 12.21 19.25 -6.05
CA LEU A 345 11.72 20.31 -5.17
C LEU A 345 12.69 21.49 -5.11
N GLN A 346 14.00 21.23 -5.09
CA GLN A 346 15.01 22.29 -5.18
C GLN A 346 14.84 23.13 -6.45
N THR A 347 14.56 22.49 -7.59
CA THR A 347 14.29 23.17 -8.86
C THR A 347 13.01 24.00 -8.80
N MET A 348 11.96 23.47 -8.18
CA MET A 348 10.66 24.17 -8.03
C MET A 348 10.77 25.40 -7.12
N THR A 349 11.66 25.38 -6.15
CA THR A 349 11.89 26.47 -5.18
C THR A 349 13.06 27.39 -5.57
N ALA A 350 13.79 27.08 -6.63
CA ALA A 350 14.90 27.89 -7.11
C ALA A 350 14.41 29.21 -7.71
N GLY A 351 15.02 30.32 -7.31
CA GLY A 351 14.64 31.66 -7.76
C GLY A 351 13.39 32.21 -7.08
N GLU A 352 12.64 33.06 -7.78
CA GLU A 352 11.39 33.60 -7.25
C GLU A 352 10.27 32.54 -7.37
N SER A 353 9.80 32.06 -6.24
CA SER A 353 8.71 31.08 -6.15
C SER A 353 7.69 31.54 -5.11
N LEU A 354 6.40 31.29 -5.38
CA LEU A 354 5.29 31.56 -4.47
C LEU A 354 4.46 30.31 -4.27
N ALA A 355 3.76 30.22 -3.14
CA ALA A 355 2.81 29.13 -2.93
C ALA A 355 1.61 29.28 -3.89
N LEU A 356 1.08 28.18 -4.41
CA LEU A 356 -0.04 28.22 -5.36
C LEU A 356 -1.23 29.01 -4.83
N LYS A 357 -1.54 28.90 -3.52
CA LYS A 357 -2.60 29.67 -2.87
C LYS A 357 -2.45 31.18 -2.98
N ASP A 358 -1.22 31.69 -3.13
CA ASP A 358 -0.96 33.12 -3.23
C ASP A 358 -1.21 33.65 -4.65
N LEU A 359 -1.17 32.77 -5.63
CA LEU A 359 -1.30 33.09 -7.07
C LEU A 359 -2.73 32.89 -7.58
N VAL A 360 -3.45 31.89 -7.05
CA VAL A 360 -4.77 31.48 -7.56
C VAL A 360 -5.84 31.43 -6.46
N SER A 361 -7.08 31.57 -6.88
CA SER A 361 -8.23 31.16 -6.07
C SER A 361 -8.42 29.67 -6.24
N ILE A 362 -8.48 28.91 -5.14
CA ILE A 362 -8.65 27.45 -5.14
C ILE A 362 -10.06 27.15 -4.64
N THR A 363 -10.89 26.56 -5.49
CA THR A 363 -12.28 26.19 -5.14
C THR A 363 -12.44 24.68 -5.25
N ARG A 364 -12.77 24.03 -4.15
CA ARG A 364 -13.12 22.60 -4.17
C ARG A 364 -14.50 22.41 -4.77
N ALA A 365 -14.60 21.58 -5.79
CA ALA A 365 -15.88 21.20 -6.35
C ALA A 365 -16.71 20.41 -5.32
N GLN A 366 -17.99 20.71 -5.25
CA GLN A 366 -18.95 20.05 -4.36
C GLN A 366 -19.96 19.24 -5.21
N SER A 367 -20.52 18.20 -4.64
CA SER A 367 -21.64 17.49 -5.26
C SER A 367 -22.81 18.45 -5.43
N ILE A 368 -23.34 18.49 -6.64
CA ILE A 368 -24.53 19.27 -6.95
C ILE A 368 -25.72 18.31 -6.85
N PRO A 369 -26.72 18.63 -5.99
CA PRO A 369 -27.89 17.78 -5.85
C PRO A 369 -28.67 17.71 -7.16
N GLU A 370 -28.98 16.50 -7.60
CA GLU A 370 -29.92 16.27 -8.69
C GLU A 370 -31.34 16.60 -8.25
N ASN A 371 -32.20 16.89 -9.24
CA ASN A 371 -33.60 17.18 -8.99
C ASN A 371 -34.30 15.96 -8.38
N ASP A 372 -35.01 16.18 -7.28
CA ASP A 372 -35.80 15.19 -6.54
C ASP A 372 -37.25 15.02 -7.06
N GLY A 373 -37.57 15.54 -8.24
CA GLY A 373 -38.93 15.53 -8.83
C GLY A 373 -39.68 16.84 -8.68
N SER A 374 -39.12 17.86 -8.03
CA SER A 374 -39.75 19.17 -7.77
C SER A 374 -39.68 20.17 -8.97
N GLY A 375 -39.34 19.71 -10.17
CA GLY A 375 -39.10 20.53 -11.36
C GLY A 375 -37.63 20.93 -11.54
N SER A 376 -37.10 20.77 -12.74
CA SER A 376 -35.73 21.19 -13.07
C SER A 376 -35.68 22.71 -13.27
N CYS A 377 -34.69 23.35 -12.63
CA CYS A 377 -34.43 24.79 -12.78
C CYS A 377 -33.37 25.11 -13.84
N MET A 378 -32.43 24.16 -14.07
CA MET A 378 -31.36 24.29 -15.06
C MET A 378 -30.73 22.93 -15.36
N ALA A 379 -30.19 22.77 -16.58
CA ALA A 379 -29.37 21.64 -16.97
C ALA A 379 -27.88 22.04 -16.96
N ILE A 380 -27.03 21.20 -16.39
CA ILE A 380 -25.58 21.39 -16.39
C ILE A 380 -24.85 20.12 -16.80
N ARG A 381 -23.62 20.25 -17.28
CA ARG A 381 -22.75 19.12 -17.59
C ARG A 381 -21.59 19.02 -16.60
N GLU A 382 -21.43 17.88 -15.97
CA GLU A 382 -20.38 17.65 -14.98
C GLU A 382 -19.14 17.01 -15.63
N VAL A 383 -18.01 17.72 -15.53
CA VAL A 383 -16.71 17.23 -16.00
C VAL A 383 -16.17 16.16 -15.02
N LEU A 384 -15.91 14.97 -15.55
CA LEU A 384 -15.29 13.86 -14.84
C LEU A 384 -13.83 13.68 -15.27
N ALA A 385 -13.06 12.88 -14.53
CA ALA A 385 -11.66 12.61 -14.87
C ALA A 385 -11.50 11.86 -16.21
N SER A 386 -12.52 11.10 -16.65
CA SER A 386 -12.58 10.46 -17.96
C SER A 386 -12.69 11.45 -19.12
N ASP A 387 -13.26 12.63 -18.88
CA ASP A 387 -13.46 13.65 -19.93
C ASP A 387 -12.19 14.45 -20.21
N ILE A 388 -11.15 14.29 -19.40
CA ILE A 388 -9.84 14.93 -19.59
C ILE A 388 -8.91 13.93 -20.28
N ASN A 389 -8.40 14.27 -21.46
CA ASN A 389 -7.43 13.45 -22.16
C ASN A 389 -5.99 13.58 -21.60
N ASP A 390 -5.03 12.84 -22.13
CA ASP A 390 -3.63 12.85 -21.65
C ASP A 390 -2.93 14.20 -21.91
N LEU A 391 -3.40 14.98 -22.87
CA LEU A 391 -2.92 16.33 -23.12
C LEU A 391 -3.49 17.35 -22.13
N GLY A 392 -4.51 16.98 -21.34
CA GLY A 392 -5.19 17.85 -20.40
C GLY A 392 -6.31 18.67 -21.04
N ILE A 393 -6.74 18.28 -22.22
CA ILE A 393 -7.89 18.90 -22.90
C ILE A 393 -9.17 18.26 -22.37
N ILE A 394 -10.12 19.09 -21.99
CA ILE A 394 -11.42 18.66 -21.52
C ILE A 394 -12.33 18.46 -22.74
N ARG A 395 -12.77 17.21 -22.95
CA ARG A 395 -13.78 16.86 -23.95
C ARG A 395 -15.16 17.22 -23.45
N GLU A 396 -16.14 17.26 -24.35
CA GLU A 396 -17.53 17.50 -24.01
C GLU A 396 -18.00 16.48 -22.94
N PRO A 397 -18.40 16.94 -21.73
CA PRO A 397 -18.82 16.05 -20.67
C PRO A 397 -20.11 15.32 -21.04
N GLN A 398 -20.12 14.01 -20.76
CA GLN A 398 -21.26 13.15 -21.04
C GLN A 398 -22.27 13.12 -19.89
N LYS A 399 -21.86 13.53 -18.69
CA LYS A 399 -22.73 13.51 -17.51
C LYS A 399 -23.57 14.78 -17.43
N ASN A 400 -24.88 14.63 -17.70
CA ASN A 400 -25.87 15.70 -17.53
C ASN A 400 -26.48 15.61 -16.12
N ILE A 401 -26.66 16.76 -15.48
CA ILE A 401 -27.34 16.89 -14.20
C ILE A 401 -28.48 17.88 -14.36
N GLN A 402 -29.70 17.43 -14.01
CA GLN A 402 -30.84 18.30 -13.85
C GLN A 402 -30.83 18.85 -12.43
N VAL A 403 -30.62 20.15 -12.30
CA VAL A 403 -30.44 20.81 -11.01
C VAL A 403 -31.77 21.33 -10.49
N GLY A 404 -32.14 20.88 -9.29
CA GLY A 404 -33.29 21.44 -8.58
C GLY A 404 -32.99 22.79 -7.92
N GLN A 405 -34.02 23.49 -7.43
CA GLN A 405 -33.91 24.85 -6.88
C GLN A 405 -32.86 24.99 -5.78
N ASN A 406 -32.70 23.97 -4.92
CA ASN A 406 -31.70 23.93 -3.85
C ASN A 406 -30.25 23.79 -4.34
N GLY A 407 -30.03 23.38 -5.60
CA GLY A 407 -28.72 23.17 -6.22
C GLY A 407 -28.20 24.37 -7.01
N VAL A 408 -29.09 25.30 -7.41
CA VAL A 408 -28.79 26.40 -8.37
C VAL A 408 -27.58 27.23 -7.92
N SER A 409 -27.56 27.68 -6.66
CA SER A 409 -26.44 28.51 -6.15
C SER A 409 -25.09 27.76 -6.18
N ARG A 410 -25.11 26.44 -5.90
CA ARG A 410 -23.89 25.60 -5.99
C ARG A 410 -23.44 25.43 -7.44
N ALA A 411 -24.37 25.20 -8.34
CA ALA A 411 -24.08 25.08 -9.77
C ALA A 411 -23.44 26.36 -10.32
N ILE A 412 -24.01 27.53 -10.03
CA ILE A 412 -23.48 28.83 -10.47
C ILE A 412 -22.04 29.06 -9.96
N ASN A 413 -21.78 28.76 -8.68
CA ASN A 413 -20.43 28.90 -8.09
C ASN A 413 -19.43 27.89 -8.67
N ALA A 414 -19.90 26.75 -9.18
CA ALA A 414 -19.08 25.72 -9.77
C ALA A 414 -18.79 25.94 -11.26
N TRP A 415 -19.47 26.88 -11.94
CA TRP A 415 -19.28 27.11 -13.38
C TRP A 415 -17.82 27.34 -13.76
N LEU A 416 -17.44 26.64 -14.81
CA LEU A 416 -16.11 26.78 -15.40
C LEU A 416 -16.09 27.97 -16.35
N LYS A 417 -14.95 28.66 -16.37
CA LYS A 417 -14.67 29.77 -17.27
C LYS A 417 -13.37 29.49 -18.01
N HIS A 418 -13.21 30.15 -19.15
CA HIS A 418 -11.94 30.12 -19.88
C HIS A 418 -10.76 30.44 -18.96
N GLY A 419 -9.68 29.69 -19.09
CA GLY A 419 -8.48 29.82 -18.25
C GLY A 419 -8.58 29.15 -16.86
N ASP A 420 -9.74 28.57 -16.50
CA ASP A 420 -9.80 27.74 -15.30
C ASP A 420 -8.99 26.44 -15.50
N ILE A 421 -8.30 26.00 -14.44
CA ILE A 421 -7.56 24.76 -14.44
C ILE A 421 -8.19 23.82 -13.41
N LEU A 422 -8.41 22.58 -13.79
CA LEU A 422 -8.92 21.51 -12.92
C LEU A 422 -7.78 20.60 -12.49
N ILE A 423 -7.68 20.32 -11.19
CA ILE A 423 -6.77 19.30 -10.64
C ILE A 423 -7.62 18.20 -10.00
N ALA A 424 -7.44 16.96 -10.43
CA ALA A 424 -8.05 15.82 -9.77
C ALA A 424 -7.37 15.57 -8.42
N ILE A 425 -8.18 15.58 -7.34
CA ILE A 425 -7.72 15.40 -5.96
C ILE A 425 -8.09 14.05 -5.38
N LYS A 426 -8.87 13.24 -6.12
CA LYS A 426 -9.33 11.92 -5.71
C LYS A 426 -9.39 10.98 -6.91
N GLY A 427 -8.95 9.74 -6.74
CA GLY A 427 -8.87 8.73 -7.80
C GLY A 427 -7.68 8.97 -8.72
N SER A 428 -7.84 9.76 -9.76
CA SER A 428 -6.75 10.11 -10.70
C SER A 428 -5.96 11.34 -10.22
N VAL A 429 -5.41 11.29 -9.01
CA VAL A 429 -4.69 12.43 -8.42
C VAL A 429 -3.63 12.98 -9.36
N GLY A 430 -3.58 14.32 -9.49
CA GLY A 430 -2.62 15.00 -10.35
C GLY A 430 -3.03 15.06 -11.83
N LYS A 431 -4.17 14.50 -12.25
CA LYS A 431 -4.70 14.71 -13.59
C LYS A 431 -5.16 16.15 -13.73
N ILE A 432 -4.66 16.86 -14.75
CA ILE A 432 -4.86 18.29 -14.96
C ILE A 432 -5.71 18.50 -16.19
N GLY A 433 -6.76 19.34 -16.08
CA GLY A 433 -7.60 19.78 -17.20
C GLY A 433 -7.56 21.29 -17.36
N PHE A 434 -7.55 21.78 -18.61
CA PHE A 434 -7.58 23.18 -18.95
C PHE A 434 -8.89 23.53 -19.66
N VAL A 435 -9.58 24.58 -19.19
CA VAL A 435 -10.82 25.08 -19.79
C VAL A 435 -10.47 26.07 -20.89
N GLN A 436 -10.74 25.66 -22.15
CA GLN A 436 -10.37 26.39 -23.37
C GLN A 436 -11.44 27.37 -23.84
N ASP A 437 -11.08 28.25 -24.81
CA ASP A 437 -11.97 29.23 -25.44
C ASP A 437 -13.19 28.66 -26.15
N ILE A 438 -13.13 27.42 -26.63
CA ILE A 438 -14.29 26.78 -27.31
C ILE A 438 -15.52 26.71 -26.40
N LEU A 439 -15.27 26.78 -25.08
CA LEU A 439 -16.32 26.83 -24.07
C LEU A 439 -16.79 28.26 -23.78
N ALA A 440 -16.10 29.30 -24.30
CA ALA A 440 -16.48 30.69 -24.10
C ALA A 440 -17.85 30.97 -24.68
N ASP A 441 -18.15 30.46 -25.90
CA ASP A 441 -19.47 30.63 -26.55
C ASP A 441 -20.58 29.98 -25.72
N ILE A 442 -20.29 28.88 -25.00
CA ILE A 442 -21.25 28.21 -24.12
C ILE A 442 -21.28 28.86 -22.72
N THR A 443 -20.12 29.39 -22.25
CA THR A 443 -20.01 29.97 -20.89
C THR A 443 -20.47 31.42 -20.83
N ASP A 444 -20.38 32.20 -21.90
CA ASP A 444 -20.78 33.61 -21.96
C ASP A 444 -22.25 33.81 -22.42
N SER A 445 -22.92 32.76 -22.95
CA SER A 445 -24.36 32.82 -23.21
C SER A 445 -25.10 33.03 -21.89
N GLN A 446 -26.13 33.91 -21.92
CA GLN A 446 -27.02 34.13 -20.76
C GLN A 446 -27.89 32.90 -20.48
N ASP A 447 -27.93 31.91 -21.38
CA ASP A 447 -28.62 30.65 -21.18
C ASP A 447 -27.91 29.81 -20.09
N ALA A 448 -28.61 29.61 -18.99
CA ALA A 448 -28.13 28.82 -17.86
C ALA A 448 -27.99 27.31 -18.20
N ASP A 449 -28.66 26.86 -19.25
CA ASP A 449 -28.67 25.46 -19.67
C ASP A 449 -27.37 25.06 -20.38
N ASN A 450 -26.85 23.85 -20.04
CA ASN A 450 -25.64 23.25 -20.60
C ASN A 450 -24.31 23.85 -20.14
N LYS A 451 -24.24 24.68 -19.10
CA LYS A 451 -22.96 25.12 -18.52
C LYS A 451 -22.19 23.99 -17.90
N TRP A 452 -20.87 24.04 -18.01
CA TRP A 452 -20.00 23.01 -17.47
C TRP A 452 -19.60 23.33 -16.03
N VAL A 453 -19.54 22.28 -15.21
CA VAL A 453 -19.12 22.36 -13.82
C VAL A 453 -18.06 21.29 -13.52
N ALA A 454 -17.21 21.54 -12.54
CA ALA A 454 -16.24 20.55 -12.11
C ALA A 454 -16.88 19.49 -11.22
N GLY A 455 -16.63 18.21 -11.48
CA GLY A 455 -17.05 17.10 -10.61
C GLY A 455 -16.34 17.11 -9.25
N GLN A 456 -16.95 16.48 -8.25
CA GLN A 456 -16.50 16.50 -6.83
C GLN A 456 -15.08 15.99 -6.58
N SER A 457 -14.48 15.29 -7.56
CA SER A 457 -13.07 14.81 -7.47
C SER A 457 -12.05 15.88 -7.83
N PHE A 458 -12.49 17.09 -8.20
CA PHE A 458 -11.62 18.17 -8.63
C PHE A 458 -11.54 19.34 -7.66
N VAL A 459 -10.45 20.07 -7.75
CA VAL A 459 -10.36 21.48 -7.40
C VAL A 459 -10.23 22.33 -8.66
N LYS A 460 -10.87 23.48 -8.66
CA LYS A 460 -10.81 24.51 -9.69
C LYS A 460 -9.84 25.60 -9.27
N LEU A 461 -8.86 25.88 -10.11
CA LEU A 461 -7.91 26.95 -9.95
C LEU A 461 -8.25 28.08 -10.91
N ARG A 462 -8.25 29.30 -10.43
CA ARG A 462 -8.40 30.53 -11.24
C ARG A 462 -7.36 31.54 -10.80
N ILE A 463 -6.58 32.09 -11.72
CA ILE A 463 -5.58 33.11 -11.40
C ILE A 463 -6.27 34.30 -10.77
N LYS A 464 -5.73 34.80 -9.66
CA LYS A 464 -6.23 36.04 -9.02
C LYS A 464 -5.98 37.24 -9.92
N PRO A 465 -6.92 38.19 -10.03
CA PRO A 465 -6.74 39.38 -10.87
C PRO A 465 -5.45 40.15 -10.57
N SER A 466 -5.01 40.14 -9.29
CA SER A 466 -3.77 40.81 -8.87
C SER A 466 -2.48 40.09 -9.29
N GLN A 467 -2.57 38.90 -9.85
CA GLN A 467 -1.42 38.06 -10.21
C GLN A 467 -1.30 37.81 -11.73
N THR A 468 -2.23 38.35 -12.54
CA THR A 468 -2.25 38.15 -14.00
C THR A 468 -1.02 38.75 -14.71
N ASN A 469 -0.31 39.66 -14.07
CA ASN A 469 0.95 40.19 -14.57
C ASN A 469 2.17 39.30 -14.29
N LYS A 470 2.03 38.27 -13.42
CA LYS A 470 3.11 37.37 -13.02
C LYS A 470 3.09 36.05 -13.75
N LEU A 471 1.92 35.56 -14.12
CA LEU A 471 1.76 34.28 -14.84
C LEU A 471 0.44 34.25 -15.61
N THR A 472 0.41 33.43 -16.67
CA THR A 472 -0.81 33.18 -17.45
C THR A 472 -1.41 31.79 -17.09
N PRO A 473 -2.71 31.55 -17.38
CA PRO A 473 -3.33 30.24 -17.21
C PRO A 473 -2.61 29.12 -17.96
N GLU A 474 -2.12 29.39 -19.17
CA GLU A 474 -1.40 28.43 -20.02
C GLU A 474 -0.05 28.03 -19.40
N TYR A 475 0.71 29.02 -18.89
CA TYR A 475 1.94 28.72 -18.17
C TYR A 475 1.68 27.87 -16.94
N LEU A 476 0.70 28.25 -16.11
CA LEU A 476 0.35 27.50 -14.90
C LEU A 476 -0.11 26.09 -15.24
N PHE A 477 -0.92 25.91 -16.27
CA PHE A 477 -1.36 24.60 -16.73
C PHE A 477 -0.18 23.70 -17.10
N ARG A 478 0.75 24.20 -17.91
CA ARG A 478 1.95 23.45 -18.32
C ARG A 478 2.87 23.16 -17.13
N TYR A 479 3.05 24.14 -16.24
CA TYR A 479 3.81 23.97 -15.02
C TYR A 479 3.23 22.82 -14.16
N LEU A 480 1.92 22.81 -13.95
CA LEU A 480 1.24 21.75 -13.20
C LEU A 480 1.37 20.36 -13.84
N LYS A 481 1.50 20.30 -15.15
CA LYS A 481 1.76 19.03 -15.90
C LYS A 481 3.24 18.64 -15.93
N SER A 482 4.15 19.48 -15.49
CA SER A 482 5.58 19.17 -15.52
C SER A 482 5.91 17.92 -14.67
N PRO A 483 6.93 17.14 -15.05
CA PRO A 483 7.31 15.94 -14.32
C PRO A 483 7.60 16.21 -12.84
N GLN A 484 8.19 17.36 -12.51
CA GLN A 484 8.51 17.76 -11.14
C GLN A 484 7.24 17.93 -10.30
N VAL A 485 6.24 18.63 -10.83
CA VAL A 485 4.96 18.85 -10.13
C VAL A 485 4.18 17.55 -10.04
N GLN A 486 4.20 16.69 -11.07
CA GLN A 486 3.57 15.38 -11.02
C GLN A 486 4.20 14.49 -9.95
N LYS A 487 5.52 14.51 -9.79
CA LYS A 487 6.22 13.83 -8.68
C LYS A 487 5.82 14.44 -7.32
N TYR A 488 5.67 15.76 -7.23
CA TYR A 488 5.16 16.41 -6.03
C TYR A 488 3.77 15.90 -5.66
N PHE A 489 2.82 15.85 -6.60
CA PHE A 489 1.48 15.32 -6.35
C PHE A 489 1.51 13.85 -5.94
N ALA A 490 2.30 13.03 -6.63
CA ALA A 490 2.48 11.62 -6.28
C ALA A 490 3.02 11.45 -4.85
N SER A 491 3.97 12.29 -4.43
CA SER A 491 4.55 12.27 -3.08
C SER A 491 3.59 12.73 -1.98
N ARG A 492 2.53 13.45 -2.32
CA ARG A 492 1.50 13.95 -1.38
C ARG A 492 0.21 13.16 -1.42
N SER A 493 0.10 12.23 -2.37
CA SER A 493 -1.07 11.38 -2.52
C SER A 493 -1.10 10.30 -1.44
N LEU A 494 -2.23 10.17 -0.76
CA LEU A 494 -2.48 9.21 0.30
C LEU A 494 -3.57 8.24 -0.14
N GLY A 495 -3.48 7.00 0.34
CA GLY A 495 -4.47 5.95 0.05
C GLY A 495 -4.02 5.01 -1.06
N VAL A 496 -4.24 3.71 -0.85
CA VAL A 496 -3.81 2.63 -1.77
C VAL A 496 -4.88 2.33 -2.81
N SER A 497 -6.14 2.20 -2.39
CA SER A 497 -7.25 1.85 -3.29
C SER A 497 -7.82 3.06 -4.03
N ILE A 498 -7.96 4.18 -3.34
CA ILE A 498 -8.42 5.45 -3.91
C ILE A 498 -7.47 6.54 -3.44
N PRO A 499 -6.45 6.87 -4.26
CA PRO A 499 -5.51 7.93 -3.91
C PRO A 499 -6.22 9.27 -3.76
N MET A 500 -5.80 10.05 -2.76
CA MET A 500 -6.30 11.39 -2.49
C MET A 500 -5.18 12.33 -2.09
N ILE A 501 -5.27 13.60 -2.46
CA ILE A 501 -4.36 14.67 -2.01
C ILE A 501 -5.12 15.69 -1.16
N LYS A 502 -4.49 16.19 -0.10
CA LYS A 502 -5.08 17.20 0.79
C LYS A 502 -5.04 18.58 0.16
N MET A 503 -6.05 19.40 0.44
CA MET A 503 -6.09 20.81 -0.02
C MET A 503 -4.84 21.58 0.40
N ALA A 504 -4.40 21.44 1.65
CA ALA A 504 -3.22 22.10 2.16
C ALA A 504 -1.93 21.77 1.35
N ASP A 505 -1.82 20.56 0.80
CA ASP A 505 -0.69 20.16 -0.03
C ASP A 505 -0.74 20.82 -1.43
N ILE A 506 -1.94 21.04 -1.97
CA ILE A 506 -2.14 21.78 -3.22
C ILE A 506 -1.87 23.27 -3.00
N GLU A 507 -2.41 23.84 -1.93
CA GLU A 507 -2.21 25.23 -1.54
C GLU A 507 -0.74 25.58 -1.33
N ALA A 508 0.02 24.65 -0.75
CA ALA A 508 1.46 24.81 -0.45
C ALA A 508 2.37 24.49 -1.64
N LEU A 509 1.84 24.07 -2.81
CA LEU A 509 2.65 23.77 -3.99
C LEU A 509 3.50 25.00 -4.36
N PRO A 510 4.85 24.90 -4.37
CA PRO A 510 5.67 25.99 -4.83
C PRO A 510 5.53 26.15 -6.35
N VAL A 511 5.25 27.36 -6.79
CA VAL A 511 5.17 27.74 -8.21
C VAL A 511 6.30 28.69 -8.51
N ARG A 512 7.23 28.26 -9.35
CA ARG A 512 8.30 29.11 -9.84
C ARG A 512 7.72 30.15 -10.80
N LEU A 513 8.00 31.41 -10.55
CA LEU A 513 7.57 32.48 -11.43
C LEU A 513 8.46 32.53 -12.69
N PRO A 514 7.85 32.57 -13.88
CA PRO A 514 8.60 32.62 -15.13
C PRO A 514 9.19 34.03 -15.40
N ALA A 515 10.27 34.07 -16.15
CA ALA A 515 10.66 35.29 -16.81
C ALA A 515 9.62 35.67 -17.88
N LYS A 516 9.49 36.94 -18.21
CA LYS A 516 8.45 37.44 -19.12
C LYS A 516 8.52 36.76 -20.50
N GLU A 517 9.73 36.56 -21.00
CA GLU A 517 10.00 35.91 -22.29
C GLU A 517 9.55 34.43 -22.29
N ALA A 518 9.64 33.76 -21.14
CA ALA A 518 9.20 32.40 -20.99
C ALA A 518 7.67 32.26 -21.02
N ILE A 519 6.93 33.25 -20.51
CA ILE A 519 5.46 33.29 -20.56
C ILE A 519 4.99 33.31 -22.02
N GLU A 520 5.56 34.20 -22.83
CA GLU A 520 5.19 34.33 -24.25
C GLU A 520 5.48 33.04 -25.03
N GLY A 521 6.63 32.43 -24.80
CA GLY A 521 7.01 31.17 -25.42
C GLY A 521 6.08 30.01 -25.03
N GLU A 522 5.73 29.88 -23.74
CA GLU A 522 4.83 28.86 -23.26
C GLU A 522 3.40 29.01 -23.78
N THR A 523 2.90 30.23 -23.85
CA THR A 523 1.58 30.55 -24.43
C THR A 523 1.53 30.19 -25.92
N ALA A 524 2.58 30.51 -26.69
CA ALA A 524 2.68 30.19 -28.10
C ALA A 524 2.70 28.65 -28.32
N LEU A 525 3.47 27.91 -27.50
CA LEU A 525 3.52 26.44 -27.56
C LEU A 525 2.18 25.82 -27.21
N HIS A 526 1.50 26.34 -26.20
CA HIS A 526 0.17 25.85 -25.82
C HIS A 526 -0.84 26.04 -26.97
N ASN A 527 -0.88 27.23 -27.58
CA ASN A 527 -1.77 27.52 -28.71
C ASN A 527 -1.47 26.63 -29.92
N LYS A 528 -0.19 26.36 -30.22
CA LYS A 528 0.20 25.42 -31.26
C LYS A 528 -0.28 23.99 -30.96
N GLN A 529 -0.12 23.54 -29.72
CA GLN A 529 -0.61 22.22 -29.29
C GLN A 529 -2.14 22.10 -29.47
N LEU A 530 -2.90 23.13 -29.09
CA LEU A 530 -4.34 23.19 -29.27
C LEU A 530 -4.76 23.10 -30.74
N THR A 531 -4.05 23.80 -31.63
CA THR A 531 -4.33 23.78 -33.07
C THR A 531 -4.13 22.38 -33.62
N ILE A 532 -3.04 21.69 -33.25
CA ILE A 532 -2.77 20.32 -33.67
C ILE A 532 -3.87 19.36 -33.16
N GLU A 533 -4.28 19.49 -31.90
CA GLU A 533 -5.31 18.62 -31.33
C GLU A 533 -6.67 18.81 -32.01
N LYS A 534 -7.06 20.03 -32.35
CA LYS A 534 -8.27 20.31 -33.14
C LYS A 534 -8.22 19.59 -34.48
N GLU A 535 -7.09 19.64 -35.14
CA GLU A 535 -6.93 18.97 -36.43
C GLU A 535 -6.99 17.43 -36.29
N ILE A 536 -6.37 16.87 -35.24
CA ILE A 536 -6.47 15.45 -34.97
C ILE A 536 -7.94 15.04 -34.72
N GLN A 537 -8.69 15.81 -33.95
CA GLN A 537 -10.11 15.54 -33.69
C GLN A 537 -10.96 15.61 -34.99
N ARG A 538 -10.68 16.61 -35.83
CA ARG A 538 -11.32 16.74 -37.13
C ARG A 538 -11.06 15.50 -38.00
N LEU A 539 -9.83 15.07 -38.13
CA LEU A 539 -9.43 13.90 -38.91
C LEU A 539 -10.01 12.60 -38.35
N GLN A 540 -10.07 12.44 -37.01
CA GLN A 540 -10.72 11.29 -36.39
C GLN A 540 -12.23 11.25 -36.68
N GLN A 541 -12.89 12.40 -36.69
CA GLN A 541 -14.32 12.46 -37.02
C GLN A 541 -14.56 12.15 -38.51
N GLU A 542 -13.71 12.64 -39.39
CA GLU A 542 -13.76 12.31 -40.83
C GLU A 542 -13.58 10.80 -41.07
N LEU A 543 -12.59 10.20 -40.38
CA LEU A 543 -12.37 8.75 -40.45
C LEU A 543 -13.58 7.95 -39.99
N LYS A 544 -14.20 8.36 -38.88
CA LYS A 544 -15.41 7.72 -38.34
C LYS A 544 -16.59 7.84 -39.32
N ASN A 545 -16.76 8.99 -39.99
CA ASN A 545 -17.79 9.19 -40.98
C ASN A 545 -17.55 8.29 -42.19
N LEU A 546 -16.32 8.16 -42.70
CA LEU A 546 -15.95 7.25 -43.78
C LEU A 546 -16.21 5.78 -43.42
N GLU A 547 -15.94 5.36 -42.19
CA GLU A 547 -16.24 4.00 -41.69
C GLU A 547 -17.77 3.75 -41.67
N LEU A 548 -18.58 4.75 -41.28
CA LEU A 548 -20.02 4.66 -41.32
C LEU A 548 -20.55 4.55 -42.77
N ASP A 549 -20.01 5.34 -43.70
CA ASP A 549 -20.37 5.29 -45.12
C ASP A 549 -20.02 3.93 -45.74
N LEU A 550 -18.86 3.36 -45.40
CA LEU A 550 -18.45 2.02 -45.83
C LEU A 550 -19.40 0.92 -45.33
N ASN A 551 -19.87 1.03 -44.07
CA ASN A 551 -20.82 0.08 -43.49
C ASN A 551 -22.22 0.22 -44.06
N THR A 552 -22.57 1.35 -44.67
CA THR A 552 -23.86 1.54 -45.34
C THR A 552 -23.84 1.05 -46.80
N LEU A 553 -22.66 0.82 -47.36
CA LEU A 553 -22.46 0.30 -48.74
C LEU A 553 -22.31 -1.24 -48.79
N SER A 554 -22.17 -1.88 -47.62
CA SER A 554 -22.14 -3.35 -47.45
C SER A 554 -23.53 -3.88 -47.02
#